data_15d24ea3ca29a2081b07afe058e8dac6
#
_entry.id   15d24ea3ca29a2081b07afe058e8dac6
#
_cell.length_a   1.000
_cell.length_b   1.000
_cell.length_c   1.000
_cell.angle_alpha   90.00
_cell.angle_beta   90.00
_cell.angle_gamma   90.00
#
_symmetry.space_group_name_H-M   'P 1'
#
loop_
_entity.id
_entity.type
_entity.pdbx_description
1 polymer ?
#
loop_
_entity_poly.entity_id
_entity_poly.type
_entity_poly.pdbx_seq_one_letter_code
_entity_poly.pdbx_strand_id
1 'polypeptide(L)'
;MDDALPRHPDTTATLLLCGRFGDSREGLKPLSPSEFRDFARWLEARRIALGDLLHKDAKSIFRNYAKTAPLCERLGALLRRTDDLALARERWAGLDIWVVGQFDPGYPSRLRRRLGFAALPLLFGAGPRELLDGGGICVVGSRDSSPRGLEFSRLLGARCGREGMTVISSDMRGADREVVGAALANNGKVVCVLSDSLEKALAAKRYREPLAAGMMAFATPFSPEVNFKVANAIRANKYQYALSDIAVIVETRQTGGIWLGADENRNEGWVPALVRTDDVMPSGNLALLHLGLAPITRQDVKDCASVRDFFVQRALARGRGAADDRSAPAARPAGPHPLPPTATASFDLYAVFVAELRRFAATGPHSDAEIAAHFGLDIEQTRRWVSRAVAEGAVHATAAGVRAG
;
A
#
# COMPACT_ATOMS: atom_id res chain seq x y z
N MET A 1 22.32 -16.80 -10.18
CA MET A 1 22.38 -16.51 -8.74
C MET A 1 22.92 -15.10 -8.41
N ASP A 2 23.26 -14.30 -9.42
CA ASP A 2 23.99 -13.02 -9.22
C ASP A 2 23.12 -11.75 -9.37
N ASP A 3 21.81 -11.90 -9.53
CA ASP A 3 20.88 -10.81 -9.93
C ASP A 3 20.01 -10.26 -8.78
N ALA A 4 20.13 -10.81 -7.58
CA ALA A 4 19.26 -10.47 -6.44
C ALA A 4 19.63 -9.15 -5.74
N LEU A 5 20.83 -8.63 -5.92
CA LEU A 5 21.33 -7.44 -5.24
C LEU A 5 21.25 -6.20 -6.12
N PRO A 6 20.80 -5.04 -5.59
CA PRO A 6 20.71 -3.82 -6.38
C PRO A 6 22.13 -3.37 -6.77
N ARG A 7 22.47 -3.54 -8.05
CA ARG A 7 23.69 -2.97 -8.64
C ARG A 7 23.47 -1.52 -9.08
N HIS A 8 22.21 -1.07 -9.12
CA HIS A 8 21.90 0.27 -9.60
C HIS A 8 22.30 1.32 -8.56
N PRO A 9 23.11 2.32 -8.93
CA PRO A 9 23.58 3.35 -8.01
C PRO A 9 22.45 4.10 -7.30
N ASP A 10 21.36 4.41 -8.00
CA ASP A 10 20.21 5.11 -7.42
C ASP A 10 19.53 4.30 -6.32
N THR A 11 19.40 2.97 -6.49
CA THR A 11 18.86 2.09 -5.45
C THR A 11 19.79 2.06 -4.23
N THR A 12 21.12 2.02 -4.46
CA THR A 12 22.11 2.04 -3.38
C THR A 12 22.03 3.34 -2.58
N ALA A 13 22.00 4.49 -3.25
CA ALA A 13 21.85 5.79 -2.60
C ALA A 13 20.50 5.90 -1.85
N THR A 14 19.42 5.41 -2.45
CA THR A 14 18.10 5.37 -1.81
C THR A 14 18.09 4.51 -0.56
N LEU A 15 18.72 3.34 -0.59
CA LEU A 15 18.89 2.47 0.59
C LEU A 15 19.65 3.18 1.71
N LEU A 16 20.78 3.79 1.39
CA LEU A 16 21.58 4.54 2.38
C LEU A 16 20.78 5.69 2.99
N LEU A 17 19.97 6.41 2.23
CA LEU A 17 19.21 7.55 2.71
C LEU A 17 17.93 7.16 3.46
N CYS A 18 17.21 6.12 3.01
CA CYS A 18 15.84 5.79 3.45
C CYS A 18 15.73 4.43 4.13
N GLY A 19 16.67 3.50 3.87
CA GLY A 19 16.59 2.13 4.37
C GLY A 19 16.73 2.07 5.90
N ARG A 20 16.00 1.13 6.48
CA ARG A 20 16.09 0.79 7.90
C ARG A 20 16.79 -0.56 8.00
N PHE A 21 18.05 -0.56 8.38
CA PHE A 21 18.90 -1.74 8.53
C PHE A 21 20.03 -1.39 9.51
N GLY A 22 20.67 -2.42 10.07
CA GLY A 22 21.70 -2.28 11.09
C GLY A 22 21.12 -1.84 12.45
N ASP A 23 21.98 -1.83 13.46
CA ASP A 23 21.66 -1.18 14.73
C ASP A 23 21.59 0.31 14.48
N SER A 24 20.39 0.84 14.42
CA SER A 24 20.17 2.29 14.29
C SER A 24 20.89 2.94 15.46
N ARG A 25 22.10 3.47 15.24
CA ARG A 25 22.80 4.26 16.27
C ARG A 25 21.81 5.29 16.77
N GLU A 26 21.61 5.34 18.06
CA GLU A 26 20.70 6.29 18.69
C GLU A 26 20.90 7.68 18.07
N GLY A 27 19.88 8.18 17.37
CA GLY A 27 19.86 9.51 16.77
C GLY A 27 19.93 9.62 15.24
N LEU A 28 20.44 8.63 14.49
CA LEU A 28 20.52 8.72 13.03
C LEU A 28 19.25 8.19 12.36
N LYS A 29 18.28 9.07 12.12
CA LYS A 29 17.01 8.72 11.46
C LYS A 29 17.13 8.73 9.94
N PRO A 30 16.79 7.64 9.23
CA PRO A 30 16.62 7.65 7.79
C PRO A 30 15.62 8.72 7.35
N LEU A 31 15.70 9.18 6.11
CA LEU A 31 14.73 10.12 5.57
C LEU A 31 13.32 9.52 5.63
N SER A 32 12.36 10.32 6.06
CA SER A 32 10.95 10.00 5.92
C SER A 32 10.55 10.03 4.44
N PRO A 33 9.44 9.39 4.04
CA PRO A 33 8.97 9.44 2.65
C PRO A 33 8.74 10.86 2.12
N SER A 34 8.32 11.79 2.98
CA SER A 34 8.16 13.20 2.59
C SER A 34 9.49 13.90 2.38
N GLU A 35 10.44 13.75 3.32
CA GLU A 35 11.78 14.33 3.18
C GLU A 35 12.50 13.79 1.93
N PHE A 36 12.40 12.47 1.68
CA PHE A 36 12.99 11.87 0.49
C PHE A 36 12.35 12.40 -0.79
N ARG A 37 11.04 12.49 -0.85
CA ARG A 37 10.30 13.03 -2.01
C ARG A 37 10.74 14.46 -2.33
N ASP A 38 10.84 15.32 -1.31
CA ASP A 38 11.24 16.71 -1.51
C ASP A 38 12.69 16.81 -1.95
N PHE A 39 13.57 15.98 -1.42
CA PHE A 39 14.96 15.88 -1.83
C PHE A 39 15.09 15.32 -3.26
N ALA A 40 14.39 14.27 -3.60
CA ALA A 40 14.42 13.67 -4.94
C ALA A 40 13.92 14.64 -6.02
N ARG A 41 12.82 15.37 -5.76
CA ARG A 41 12.35 16.43 -6.65
C ARG A 41 13.36 17.56 -6.83
N TRP A 42 14.06 17.93 -5.77
CA TRP A 42 15.08 18.95 -5.82
C TRP A 42 16.29 18.50 -6.67
N LEU A 43 16.70 17.23 -6.56
CA LEU A 43 17.75 16.62 -7.39
C LEU A 43 17.32 16.55 -8.86
N GLU A 44 16.11 16.07 -9.13
CA GLU A 44 15.54 15.95 -10.47
C GLU A 44 15.52 17.31 -11.19
N ALA A 45 15.06 18.37 -10.52
CA ALA A 45 15.05 19.73 -11.07
C ALA A 45 16.44 20.25 -11.45
N ARG A 46 17.51 19.64 -10.92
CA ARG A 46 18.91 19.97 -11.20
C ARG A 46 19.61 18.94 -12.08
N ARG A 47 18.87 17.93 -12.54
CA ARG A 47 19.40 16.81 -13.35
C ARG A 47 20.55 16.08 -12.66
N ILE A 48 20.44 15.91 -11.34
CA ILE A 48 21.38 15.14 -10.52
C ILE A 48 20.71 13.79 -10.22
N ALA A 49 21.34 12.70 -10.62
CA ALA A 49 20.88 11.36 -10.28
C ALA A 49 21.19 11.05 -8.80
N LEU A 50 20.37 10.23 -8.14
CA LEU A 50 20.64 9.81 -6.77
C LEU A 50 21.97 9.06 -6.65
N GLY A 51 22.31 8.24 -7.64
CA GLY A 51 23.59 7.52 -7.70
C GLY A 51 24.81 8.43 -7.76
N ASP A 52 24.67 9.66 -8.27
CA ASP A 52 25.75 10.64 -8.28
C ASP A 52 26.23 10.97 -6.87
N LEU A 53 25.36 10.85 -5.86
CA LEU A 53 25.71 11.10 -4.46
C LEU A 53 26.75 10.13 -3.90
N LEU A 54 26.95 8.99 -4.56
CA LEU A 54 27.94 7.98 -4.17
C LEU A 54 29.37 8.31 -4.67
N HIS A 55 29.47 9.11 -5.73
CA HIS A 55 30.73 9.37 -6.45
C HIS A 55 31.14 10.83 -6.47
N LYS A 56 30.21 11.77 -6.41
CA LYS A 56 30.46 13.21 -6.44
C LYS A 56 30.68 13.75 -5.02
N ASP A 57 31.13 15.00 -4.91
CA ASP A 57 31.17 15.71 -3.63
C ASP A 57 29.74 15.94 -3.11
N ALA A 58 29.19 14.89 -2.51
CA ALA A 58 27.86 14.91 -1.93
C ALA A 58 27.67 16.02 -0.89
N LYS A 59 28.76 16.44 -0.20
CA LYS A 59 28.71 17.54 0.78
C LYS A 59 28.35 18.86 0.12
N SER A 60 28.85 19.13 -1.08
CA SER A 60 28.49 20.32 -1.85
C SER A 60 27.02 20.29 -2.26
N ILE A 61 26.53 19.14 -2.75
CA ILE A 61 25.13 18.95 -3.10
C ILE A 61 24.25 19.19 -1.87
N PHE A 62 24.59 18.61 -0.72
CA PHE A 62 23.84 18.76 0.51
C PHE A 62 23.80 20.19 1.04
N ARG A 63 24.92 20.93 0.99
CA ARG A 63 24.95 22.34 1.37
C ARG A 63 24.01 23.21 0.50
N ASN A 64 23.87 22.86 -0.78
CA ASN A 64 22.97 23.57 -1.69
C ASN A 64 21.49 23.20 -1.46
N TYR A 65 21.20 22.02 -0.91
CA TYR A 65 19.84 21.57 -0.60
C TYR A 65 19.42 21.92 0.84
N ALA A 66 20.26 21.58 1.81
CA ALA A 66 19.92 21.66 3.21
C ALA A 66 19.94 23.10 3.70
N LYS A 67 18.81 23.56 4.24
CA LYS A 67 18.68 24.89 4.85
C LYS A 67 19.40 25.02 6.20
N THR A 68 19.81 23.89 6.80
CA THR A 68 20.43 23.84 8.14
C THR A 68 21.62 22.89 8.15
N ALA A 69 22.64 23.21 8.94
CA ALA A 69 23.83 22.36 9.13
C ALA A 69 23.46 20.95 9.63
N PRO A 70 22.56 20.75 10.62
CA PRO A 70 22.18 19.42 11.08
C PRO A 70 21.60 18.52 9.99
N LEU A 71 20.82 19.06 9.04
CA LEU A 71 20.30 18.28 7.92
C LEU A 71 21.41 17.86 6.96
N CYS A 72 22.33 18.76 6.65
CA CYS A 72 23.50 18.46 5.82
C CYS A 72 24.37 17.34 6.44
N GLU A 73 24.65 17.43 7.73
CA GLU A 73 25.41 16.41 8.48
C GLU A 73 24.70 15.08 8.51
N ARG A 74 23.36 15.08 8.74
CA ARG A 74 22.53 13.88 8.73
C ARG A 74 22.56 13.18 7.38
N LEU A 75 22.40 13.90 6.27
CA LEU A 75 22.48 13.33 4.91
C LEU A 75 23.85 12.69 4.67
N GLY A 76 24.93 13.39 5.04
CA GLY A 76 26.28 12.85 4.94
C GLY A 76 26.51 11.61 5.82
N ALA A 77 25.96 11.58 7.04
CA ALA A 77 26.05 10.42 7.92
C ALA A 77 25.27 9.22 7.37
N LEU A 78 24.09 9.45 6.77
CA LEU A 78 23.28 8.41 6.15
C LEU A 78 24.00 7.74 4.98
N LEU A 79 24.72 8.49 4.13
CA LEU A 79 25.48 7.92 3.02
C LEU A 79 26.69 7.09 3.46
N ARG A 80 27.20 7.29 4.67
CA ARG A 80 28.33 6.51 5.21
C ARG A 80 27.96 5.16 5.82
N ARG A 81 26.68 4.75 5.82
CA ARG A 81 26.22 3.44 6.34
C ARG A 81 26.50 2.27 5.41
N THR A 82 27.65 2.28 4.74
CA THR A 82 28.03 1.29 3.72
C THR A 82 28.17 -0.10 4.28
N ASP A 83 28.75 -0.24 5.46
CA ASP A 83 29.00 -1.54 6.11
C ASP A 83 27.69 -2.14 6.62
N ASP A 84 26.83 -1.34 7.25
CA ASP A 84 25.49 -1.78 7.65
C ASP A 84 24.67 -2.23 6.44
N LEU A 85 24.78 -1.51 5.31
CA LEU A 85 24.12 -1.89 4.07
C LEU A 85 24.69 -3.18 3.49
N ALA A 86 25.99 -3.39 3.56
CA ALA A 86 26.62 -4.63 3.10
C ALA A 86 26.10 -5.85 3.87
N LEU A 87 26.02 -5.78 5.19
CA LEU A 87 25.45 -6.82 6.04
C LEU A 87 23.97 -7.07 5.74
N ALA A 88 23.18 -6.01 5.54
CA ALA A 88 21.77 -6.13 5.20
C ALA A 88 21.59 -6.81 3.84
N ARG A 89 22.41 -6.46 2.84
CA ARG A 89 22.39 -7.07 1.51
C ARG A 89 22.73 -8.56 1.58
N GLU A 90 23.75 -8.94 2.32
CA GLU A 90 24.13 -10.34 2.51
C GLU A 90 22.97 -11.14 3.12
N ARG A 91 22.33 -10.61 4.16
CA ARG A 91 21.14 -11.23 4.76
C ARG A 91 19.99 -11.36 3.76
N TRP A 92 19.69 -10.32 3.00
CA TRP A 92 18.61 -10.36 2.01
C TRP A 92 18.92 -11.32 0.87
N ALA A 93 20.18 -11.38 0.41
CA ALA A 93 20.61 -12.35 -0.59
C ALA A 93 20.45 -13.80 -0.11
N GLY A 94 20.77 -14.09 1.16
CA GLY A 94 20.56 -15.40 1.76
C GLY A 94 19.09 -15.83 1.87
N LEU A 95 18.16 -14.89 1.72
CA LEU A 95 16.71 -15.11 1.72
C LEU A 95 16.06 -14.94 0.34
N ASP A 96 16.84 -14.81 -0.73
CA ASP A 96 16.39 -14.49 -2.09
C ASP A 96 15.49 -13.23 -2.16
N ILE A 97 15.75 -12.27 -1.27
CA ILE A 97 15.04 -10.99 -1.24
C ILE A 97 15.74 -10.02 -2.19
N TRP A 98 14.99 -9.55 -3.19
CA TRP A 98 15.42 -8.44 -4.05
C TRP A 98 14.92 -7.08 -3.51
N VAL A 99 15.63 -6.02 -3.88
CA VAL A 99 15.24 -4.64 -3.57
C VAL A 99 15.48 -3.73 -4.77
N VAL A 100 14.52 -2.83 -5.03
CA VAL A 100 14.62 -1.82 -6.07
C VAL A 100 14.16 -0.46 -5.55
N GLY A 101 14.84 0.60 -5.96
CA GLY A 101 14.45 1.98 -5.68
C GLY A 101 13.50 2.52 -6.75
N GLN A 102 12.71 3.52 -6.42
CA GLN A 102 11.70 4.08 -7.36
C GLN A 102 12.31 4.67 -8.65
N PHE A 103 13.61 5.00 -8.65
CA PHE A 103 14.33 5.51 -9.83
C PHE A 103 15.13 4.44 -10.56
N ASP A 104 15.17 3.20 -10.03
CA ASP A 104 15.79 2.07 -10.69
C ASP A 104 14.98 1.65 -11.93
N PRO A 105 15.60 1.39 -13.09
CA PRO A 105 14.89 0.87 -14.26
C PRO A 105 14.06 -0.39 -13.97
N GLY A 106 14.51 -1.23 -13.05
CA GLY A 106 13.81 -2.45 -12.61
C GLY A 106 12.62 -2.20 -11.67
N TYR A 107 12.32 -0.95 -11.31
CA TYR A 107 11.13 -0.65 -10.52
C TYR A 107 9.86 -0.84 -11.36
N PRO A 108 8.80 -1.50 -10.84
CA PRO A 108 7.60 -1.79 -11.61
C PRO A 108 7.02 -0.56 -12.32
N SER A 109 6.93 -0.65 -13.64
CA SER A 109 6.52 0.47 -14.50
C SER A 109 5.11 0.98 -14.17
N ARG A 110 4.23 0.07 -13.75
CA ARG A 110 2.86 0.37 -13.29
C ARG A 110 2.85 1.26 -12.05
N LEU A 111 3.67 0.93 -11.05
CA LEU A 111 3.82 1.73 -9.83
C LEU A 111 4.39 3.11 -10.15
N ARG A 112 5.43 3.17 -10.99
CA ARG A 112 6.04 4.43 -11.41
C ARG A 112 5.02 5.33 -12.09
N ARG A 113 4.23 4.80 -13.01
CA ARG A 113 3.25 5.56 -13.79
C ARG A 113 2.07 6.04 -12.95
N ARG A 114 1.56 5.19 -12.02
CA ARG A 114 0.34 5.49 -11.26
C ARG A 114 0.59 6.20 -9.95
N LEU A 115 1.66 5.86 -9.24
CA LEU A 115 1.98 6.46 -7.95
C LEU A 115 3.02 7.58 -8.03
N GLY A 116 3.96 7.51 -8.99
CA GLY A 116 5.03 8.51 -9.08
C GLY A 116 5.71 8.73 -7.72
N PHE A 117 5.80 9.97 -7.30
CA PHE A 117 6.35 10.35 -5.99
C PHE A 117 5.47 9.99 -4.77
N ALA A 118 4.24 9.49 -4.97
CA ALA A 118 3.43 8.95 -3.89
C ALA A 118 3.85 7.52 -3.49
N ALA A 119 4.65 6.83 -4.32
CA ALA A 119 5.29 5.58 -3.96
C ALA A 119 6.32 5.79 -2.84
N LEU A 120 6.50 4.78 -1.99
CA LEU A 120 7.62 4.78 -1.04
C LEU A 120 8.94 4.57 -1.80
N PRO A 121 10.07 5.08 -1.26
CA PRO A 121 11.35 5.11 -1.98
C PRO A 121 11.87 3.76 -2.43
N LEU A 122 11.55 2.71 -1.69
CA LEU A 122 12.07 1.35 -1.86
C LEU A 122 10.92 0.35 -2.00
N LEU A 123 11.13 -0.68 -2.80
CA LEU A 123 10.29 -1.86 -2.89
C LEU A 123 11.17 -3.09 -2.70
N PHE A 124 10.81 -3.92 -1.74
CA PHE A 124 11.43 -5.21 -1.48
C PHE A 124 10.50 -6.32 -1.94
N GLY A 125 11.05 -7.49 -2.25
CA GLY A 125 10.23 -8.63 -2.57
C GLY A 125 11.03 -9.91 -2.76
N ALA A 126 10.32 -10.96 -3.14
CA ALA A 126 10.87 -12.27 -3.45
C ALA A 126 10.05 -12.93 -4.55
N GLY A 127 10.63 -13.86 -5.29
CA GLY A 127 10.02 -14.45 -6.47
C GLY A 127 10.16 -13.57 -7.73
N PRO A 128 9.51 -13.96 -8.86
CA PRO A 128 9.68 -13.30 -10.15
C PRO A 128 9.17 -11.88 -10.18
N ARG A 129 10.04 -10.90 -10.40
CA ARG A 129 9.67 -9.47 -10.47
C ARG A 129 8.75 -9.16 -11.66
N GLU A 130 8.86 -9.92 -12.72
CA GLU A 130 8.07 -9.77 -13.95
C GLU A 130 6.56 -9.87 -13.68
N LEU A 131 6.16 -10.61 -12.64
CA LEU A 131 4.75 -10.70 -12.24
C LEU A 131 4.16 -9.35 -11.82
N LEU A 132 4.98 -8.42 -11.31
CA LEU A 132 4.53 -7.10 -10.86
C LEU A 132 4.15 -6.19 -12.04
N ASP A 133 4.78 -6.40 -13.21
CA ASP A 133 4.46 -5.63 -14.43
C ASP A 133 3.38 -6.30 -15.30
N GLY A 134 3.07 -7.57 -15.04
CA GLY A 134 2.08 -8.33 -15.80
C GLY A 134 0.63 -7.83 -15.66
N GLY A 135 0.34 -7.04 -14.62
CA GLY A 135 -1.03 -6.64 -14.29
C GLY A 135 -1.86 -7.78 -13.73
N GLY A 136 -3.19 -7.67 -13.82
CA GLY A 136 -4.11 -8.65 -13.30
C GLY A 136 -5.25 -8.03 -12.49
N ILE A 137 -5.85 -8.84 -11.63
CA ILE A 137 -6.99 -8.43 -10.81
C ILE A 137 -6.56 -8.21 -9.36
N CYS A 138 -6.79 -7.00 -8.84
CA CYS A 138 -6.71 -6.74 -7.41
C CYS A 138 -7.97 -7.29 -6.72
N VAL A 139 -7.79 -8.10 -5.69
CA VAL A 139 -8.91 -8.57 -4.86
C VAL A 139 -8.62 -8.25 -3.41
N VAL A 140 -9.50 -7.48 -2.81
CA VAL A 140 -9.37 -7.02 -1.41
C VAL A 140 -10.67 -7.24 -0.64
N GLY A 141 -10.55 -7.56 0.62
CA GLY A 141 -11.73 -7.73 1.46
C GLY A 141 -11.41 -7.78 2.96
N SER A 142 -12.48 -7.78 3.74
CA SER A 142 -12.38 -7.80 5.19
C SER A 142 -11.67 -9.06 5.70
N ARG A 143 -10.92 -8.91 6.79
CA ARG A 143 -10.34 -10.06 7.54
C ARG A 143 -11.43 -10.97 8.11
N ASP A 144 -12.58 -10.38 8.43
CA ASP A 144 -13.74 -11.04 9.00
C ASP A 144 -14.85 -11.10 7.93
N SER A 145 -14.50 -11.50 6.70
CA SER A 145 -15.45 -11.70 5.62
C SER A 145 -16.45 -12.78 5.97
N SER A 146 -17.71 -12.55 5.55
CA SER A 146 -18.79 -13.51 5.71
C SER A 146 -18.50 -14.83 4.95
N PRO A 147 -19.17 -15.94 5.29
CA PRO A 147 -19.05 -17.17 4.53
C PRO A 147 -19.33 -16.99 3.02
N ARG A 148 -20.27 -16.13 2.65
CA ARG A 148 -20.56 -15.77 1.24
C ARG A 148 -19.41 -15.01 0.60
N GLY A 149 -18.78 -14.07 1.32
CA GLY A 149 -17.59 -13.35 0.84
C GLY A 149 -16.39 -14.27 0.63
N LEU A 150 -16.15 -15.21 1.55
CA LEU A 150 -15.09 -16.21 1.41
C LEU A 150 -15.35 -17.14 0.23
N GLU A 151 -16.60 -17.60 0.02
CA GLU A 151 -16.98 -18.43 -1.12
C GLU A 151 -16.83 -17.69 -2.46
N PHE A 152 -17.24 -16.43 -2.52
CA PHE A 152 -17.01 -15.57 -3.68
C PHE A 152 -15.51 -15.44 -3.99
N SER A 153 -14.68 -15.21 -2.98
CA SER A 153 -13.23 -15.09 -3.15
C SER A 153 -12.62 -16.38 -3.72
N ARG A 154 -13.03 -17.55 -3.20
CA ARG A 154 -12.57 -18.85 -3.73
C ARG A 154 -12.98 -19.05 -5.18
N LEU A 155 -14.25 -18.77 -5.51
CA LEU A 155 -14.75 -18.89 -6.87
C LEU A 155 -13.97 -17.99 -7.83
N LEU A 156 -13.81 -16.71 -7.48
CA LEU A 156 -13.09 -15.74 -8.29
C LEU A 156 -11.62 -16.14 -8.47
N GLY A 157 -10.93 -16.51 -7.39
CA GLY A 157 -9.54 -16.97 -7.45
C GLY A 157 -9.36 -18.20 -8.34
N ALA A 158 -10.24 -19.18 -8.20
CA ALA A 158 -10.19 -20.40 -9.02
C ALA A 158 -10.43 -20.10 -10.51
N ARG A 159 -11.35 -19.19 -10.84
CA ARG A 159 -11.57 -18.75 -12.22
C ARG A 159 -10.36 -18.01 -12.78
N CYS A 160 -9.81 -17.06 -12.01
CA CYS A 160 -8.60 -16.33 -12.40
C CYS A 160 -7.42 -17.29 -12.65
N GLY A 161 -7.23 -18.27 -11.77
CA GLY A 161 -6.18 -19.27 -11.93
C GLY A 161 -6.31 -20.06 -13.23
N ARG A 162 -7.47 -20.62 -13.49
CA ARG A 162 -7.73 -21.40 -14.72
C ARG A 162 -7.59 -20.58 -16.01
N GLU A 163 -7.88 -19.29 -15.97
CA GLU A 163 -7.81 -18.39 -17.13
C GLU A 163 -6.47 -17.66 -17.24
N GLY A 164 -5.50 -17.97 -16.38
CA GLY A 164 -4.16 -17.37 -16.42
C GLY A 164 -4.15 -15.87 -16.07
N MET A 165 -5.15 -15.40 -15.31
CA MET A 165 -5.16 -14.04 -14.77
C MET A 165 -4.39 -14.00 -13.46
N THR A 166 -3.43 -13.08 -13.35
CA THR A 166 -2.70 -12.86 -12.09
C THR A 166 -3.62 -12.24 -11.04
N VAL A 167 -3.65 -12.85 -9.85
CA VAL A 167 -4.32 -12.28 -8.67
C VAL A 167 -3.34 -11.42 -7.89
N ILE A 168 -3.74 -10.19 -7.56
CA ILE A 168 -2.96 -9.25 -6.75
C ILE A 168 -3.74 -9.02 -5.45
N SER A 169 -3.14 -9.34 -4.31
CA SER A 169 -3.80 -9.25 -3.00
C SER A 169 -2.78 -9.05 -1.87
N SER A 170 -3.24 -9.04 -0.63
CA SER A 170 -2.36 -8.90 0.54
C SER A 170 -2.07 -10.23 1.26
N ASP A 171 -2.77 -11.29 0.94
CA ASP A 171 -2.79 -12.57 1.68
C ASP A 171 -3.16 -12.42 3.17
N MET A 172 -3.81 -11.35 3.55
CA MET A 172 -4.37 -11.21 4.89
C MET A 172 -5.48 -12.22 5.11
N ARG A 173 -5.73 -12.60 6.38
CA ARG A 173 -6.86 -13.47 6.72
C ARG A 173 -8.17 -12.96 6.11
N GLY A 174 -9.06 -13.85 5.75
CA GLY A 174 -10.37 -13.53 5.13
C GLY A 174 -10.34 -13.64 3.62
N ALA A 175 -11.03 -12.72 2.92
CA ALA A 175 -11.20 -12.75 1.48
C ALA A 175 -9.88 -12.83 0.70
N ASP A 176 -8.87 -12.08 1.14
CA ASP A 176 -7.56 -12.00 0.50
C ASP A 176 -6.86 -13.37 0.47
N ARG A 177 -6.85 -14.09 1.60
CA ARG A 177 -6.23 -15.41 1.67
C ARG A 177 -6.97 -16.47 0.86
N GLU A 178 -8.28 -16.38 0.85
CA GLU A 178 -9.11 -17.33 0.09
C GLU A 178 -8.90 -17.18 -1.43
N VAL A 179 -8.81 -15.95 -1.92
CA VAL A 179 -8.58 -15.73 -3.36
C VAL A 179 -7.18 -16.17 -3.77
N VAL A 180 -6.15 -15.88 -2.96
CA VAL A 180 -4.77 -16.30 -3.19
C VAL A 180 -4.67 -17.82 -3.23
N GLY A 181 -5.18 -18.50 -2.20
CA GLY A 181 -5.15 -19.96 -2.11
C GLY A 181 -5.90 -20.63 -3.27
N ALA A 182 -7.06 -20.11 -3.64
CA ALA A 182 -7.84 -20.66 -4.75
C ALA A 182 -7.18 -20.42 -6.11
N ALA A 183 -6.52 -19.28 -6.33
CA ALA A 183 -5.78 -19.02 -7.55
C ALA A 183 -4.59 -19.99 -7.70
N LEU A 184 -3.77 -20.13 -6.66
CA LEU A 184 -2.62 -21.05 -6.66
C LEU A 184 -3.05 -22.52 -6.85
N ALA A 185 -4.12 -22.95 -6.17
CA ALA A 185 -4.66 -24.31 -6.34
C ALA A 185 -5.19 -24.60 -7.76
N ASN A 186 -5.39 -23.57 -8.60
CA ASN A 186 -5.80 -23.69 -9.99
C ASN A 186 -4.72 -23.21 -10.98
N ASN A 187 -3.45 -23.39 -10.64
CA ASN A 187 -2.29 -23.02 -11.45
C ASN A 187 -2.21 -21.54 -11.84
N GLY A 188 -2.81 -20.67 -11.02
CA GLY A 188 -2.80 -19.23 -11.24
C GLY A 188 -1.53 -18.57 -10.71
N LYS A 189 -1.21 -17.39 -11.25
CA LYS A 189 -0.13 -16.55 -10.78
C LYS A 189 -0.64 -15.56 -9.73
N VAL A 190 0.19 -15.26 -8.73
CA VAL A 190 -0.19 -14.39 -7.61
C VAL A 190 0.91 -13.39 -7.28
N VAL A 191 0.51 -12.15 -7.01
CA VAL A 191 1.37 -11.13 -6.39
C VAL A 191 0.76 -10.76 -5.04
N CYS A 192 1.51 -10.98 -3.96
CA CYS A 192 1.09 -10.55 -2.63
C CYS A 192 1.85 -9.31 -2.19
N VAL A 193 1.12 -8.22 -1.98
CA VAL A 193 1.66 -6.96 -1.42
C VAL A 193 1.55 -7.02 0.11
N LEU A 194 2.69 -7.19 0.75
CA LEU A 194 2.76 -7.42 2.19
C LEU A 194 2.81 -6.10 2.98
N SER A 195 2.15 -6.09 4.12
CA SER A 195 2.22 -5.03 5.14
C SER A 195 2.87 -5.51 6.45
N ASP A 196 3.21 -6.78 6.52
CA ASP A 196 3.95 -7.46 7.60
C ASP A 196 5.31 -7.95 7.07
N SER A 197 6.06 -8.66 7.88
CA SER A 197 7.39 -9.14 7.59
C SER A 197 7.44 -10.05 6.36
N LEU A 198 8.23 -9.65 5.37
CA LEU A 198 8.56 -10.47 4.21
C LEU A 198 9.34 -11.73 4.64
N GLU A 199 10.24 -11.61 5.61
CA GLU A 199 11.00 -12.77 6.12
C GLU A 199 10.09 -13.83 6.74
N LYS A 200 9.07 -13.41 7.52
CA LYS A 200 8.07 -14.35 8.06
C LYS A 200 7.25 -15.00 6.95
N ALA A 201 6.91 -14.27 5.90
CA ALA A 201 6.20 -14.82 4.76
C ALA A 201 7.05 -15.88 4.05
N LEU A 202 8.33 -15.61 3.81
CA LEU A 202 9.26 -16.56 3.19
C LEU A 202 9.49 -17.83 4.02
N ALA A 203 9.46 -17.72 5.35
CA ALA A 203 9.57 -18.87 6.24
C ALA A 203 8.32 -19.77 6.24
N ALA A 204 7.18 -19.28 5.75
CA ALA A 204 5.92 -20.02 5.77
C ALA A 204 5.90 -21.15 4.72
N LYS A 205 5.69 -22.40 5.19
CA LYS A 205 5.72 -23.61 4.35
C LYS A 205 4.79 -23.53 3.12
N ARG A 206 3.62 -22.90 3.28
CA ARG A 206 2.59 -22.78 2.23
C ARG A 206 3.03 -22.02 0.97
N TYR A 207 4.10 -21.22 1.06
CA TYR A 207 4.58 -20.40 -0.06
C TYR A 207 5.83 -20.96 -0.73
N ARG A 208 6.49 -21.96 -0.14
CA ARG A 208 7.74 -22.52 -0.69
C ARG A 208 7.57 -23.05 -2.10
N GLU A 209 6.56 -23.89 -2.30
CA GLU A 209 6.28 -24.48 -3.61
C GLU A 209 5.85 -23.44 -4.66
N PRO A 210 4.87 -22.55 -4.41
CA PRO A 210 4.50 -21.52 -5.38
C PRO A 210 5.63 -20.54 -5.72
N LEU A 211 6.50 -20.19 -4.77
CA LEU A 211 7.67 -19.35 -5.02
C LEU A 211 8.70 -20.10 -5.89
N ALA A 212 9.04 -21.34 -5.54
CA ALA A 212 9.99 -22.16 -6.30
C ALA A 212 9.50 -22.45 -7.71
N ALA A 213 8.19 -22.60 -7.91
CA ALA A 213 7.56 -22.77 -9.21
C ALA A 213 7.43 -21.46 -10.03
N GLY A 214 7.83 -20.31 -9.47
CA GLY A 214 7.69 -19.02 -10.14
C GLY A 214 6.24 -18.54 -10.31
N MET A 215 5.30 -19.14 -9.58
CA MET A 215 3.87 -18.83 -9.62
C MET A 215 3.47 -17.69 -8.69
N MET A 216 4.37 -17.30 -7.79
CA MET A 216 4.10 -16.30 -6.78
C MET A 216 5.24 -15.32 -6.64
N ALA A 217 4.91 -14.05 -6.44
CA ALA A 217 5.84 -13.03 -6.00
C ALA A 217 5.30 -12.29 -4.77
N PHE A 218 6.19 -11.97 -3.86
CA PHE A 218 5.94 -11.01 -2.79
C PHE A 218 6.50 -9.64 -3.16
N ALA A 219 5.80 -8.60 -2.74
CA ALA A 219 6.30 -7.23 -2.79
C ALA A 219 5.92 -6.51 -1.49
N THR A 220 6.81 -5.67 -0.96
CA THR A 220 6.52 -4.81 0.17
C THR A 220 7.27 -3.48 0.05
N PRO A 221 6.62 -2.34 0.29
CA PRO A 221 7.30 -1.05 0.35
C PRO A 221 7.97 -0.78 1.70
N PHE A 222 8.01 -1.77 2.58
CA PHE A 222 8.58 -1.66 3.92
C PHE A 222 9.83 -2.53 4.05
N SER A 223 10.64 -2.28 5.10
CA SER A 223 11.77 -3.15 5.43
C SER A 223 11.32 -4.60 5.60
N PRO A 224 12.08 -5.60 5.11
CA PRO A 224 11.69 -7.01 5.15
C PRO A 224 11.36 -7.56 6.54
N GLU A 225 11.97 -6.98 7.57
CA GLU A 225 11.81 -7.39 8.98
C GLU A 225 10.62 -6.71 9.70
N VAL A 226 9.94 -5.75 9.02
CA VAL A 226 8.91 -4.95 9.68
C VAL A 226 7.78 -5.81 10.23
N ASN A 227 7.40 -5.57 11.47
CA ASN A 227 6.21 -6.18 12.03
C ASN A 227 4.94 -5.47 11.57
N PHE A 228 3.84 -6.21 11.57
CA PHE A 228 2.53 -5.70 11.19
C PHE A 228 2.15 -4.42 11.96
N LYS A 229 1.71 -3.42 11.21
CA LYS A 229 1.08 -2.20 11.72
C LYS A 229 -0.09 -1.85 10.83
N VAL A 230 -1.21 -1.44 11.43
CA VAL A 230 -2.41 -1.02 10.67
C VAL A 230 -2.09 0.08 9.65
N ALA A 231 -1.26 1.05 10.04
CA ALA A 231 -0.80 2.11 9.15
C ALA A 231 -0.04 1.57 7.91
N ASN A 232 0.72 0.49 8.06
CA ASN A 232 1.40 -0.15 6.94
C ASN A 232 0.40 -0.86 6.02
N ALA A 233 -0.62 -1.52 6.59
CA ALA A 233 -1.66 -2.17 5.80
C ALA A 233 -2.42 -1.16 4.94
N ILE A 234 -2.81 -0.02 5.50
CA ILE A 234 -3.46 1.08 4.76
C ILE A 234 -2.54 1.58 3.64
N ARG A 235 -1.26 1.81 3.93
CA ARG A 235 -0.28 2.29 2.93
C ARG A 235 0.02 1.27 1.84
N ALA A 236 -0.04 -0.03 2.15
CA ALA A 236 0.19 -1.10 1.18
C ALA A 236 -0.95 -1.23 0.17
N ASN A 237 -2.19 -0.88 0.55
CA ASN A 237 -3.36 -1.04 -0.32
C ASN A 237 -3.17 -0.38 -1.69
N LYS A 238 -2.67 0.85 -1.74
CA LYS A 238 -2.46 1.55 -3.01
C LYS A 238 -1.55 0.80 -3.99
N TYR A 239 -0.59 0.00 -3.49
CA TYR A 239 0.28 -0.81 -4.35
C TYR A 239 -0.49 -1.95 -5.01
N GLN A 240 -1.46 -2.55 -4.31
CA GLN A 240 -2.32 -3.60 -4.88
C GLN A 240 -3.14 -3.04 -6.05
N TYR A 241 -3.78 -1.89 -5.86
CA TYR A 241 -4.50 -1.21 -6.94
C TYR A 241 -3.56 -0.78 -8.06
N ALA A 242 -2.45 -0.14 -7.73
CA ALA A 242 -1.53 0.40 -8.72
C ALA A 242 -0.81 -0.67 -9.56
N LEU A 243 -0.67 -1.90 -9.09
CA LEU A 243 -0.14 -3.04 -9.84
C LEU A 243 -1.18 -3.71 -10.74
N SER A 244 -2.47 -3.61 -10.42
CA SER A 244 -3.56 -4.34 -11.12
C SER A 244 -4.07 -3.62 -12.37
N ASP A 245 -4.98 -4.25 -13.10
CA ASP A 245 -5.73 -3.65 -14.21
C ASP A 245 -7.15 -3.28 -13.79
N ILE A 246 -7.69 -4.02 -12.83
CA ILE A 246 -9.01 -3.83 -12.27
C ILE A 246 -9.02 -4.32 -10.83
N ALA A 247 -9.93 -3.81 -10.01
CA ALA A 247 -10.06 -4.22 -8.63
C ALA A 247 -11.46 -4.77 -8.32
N VAL A 248 -11.53 -5.72 -7.39
CA VAL A 248 -12.77 -6.22 -6.81
C VAL A 248 -12.71 -6.09 -5.28
N ILE A 249 -13.64 -5.35 -4.73
CA ILE A 249 -13.84 -5.22 -3.29
C ILE A 249 -14.87 -6.29 -2.88
N VAL A 250 -14.42 -7.30 -2.15
CA VAL A 250 -15.28 -8.41 -1.72
C VAL A 250 -16.20 -7.99 -0.59
N GLU A 251 -15.63 -7.50 0.50
CA GLU A 251 -16.37 -6.98 1.66
C GLU A 251 -15.62 -5.88 2.35
N THR A 252 -16.34 -4.81 2.69
CA THR A 252 -15.82 -3.72 3.51
C THR A 252 -16.90 -3.12 4.41
N ARG A 253 -16.49 -2.54 5.52
CA ARG A 253 -17.30 -1.60 6.30
C ARG A 253 -17.06 -0.20 5.73
N GLN A 254 -17.85 0.79 6.15
CA GLN A 254 -17.61 2.20 5.79
C GLN A 254 -16.36 2.81 6.47
N THR A 255 -15.56 1.98 7.10
CA THR A 255 -14.35 2.37 7.85
C THR A 255 -13.27 1.32 7.66
N GLY A 256 -12.01 1.67 8.02
CA GLY A 256 -10.88 0.76 7.99
C GLY A 256 -10.14 0.73 6.65
N GLY A 257 -9.11 -0.12 6.60
CA GLY A 257 -8.13 -0.11 5.52
C GLY A 257 -8.69 -0.41 4.13
N ILE A 258 -9.63 -1.35 4.01
CA ILE A 258 -10.23 -1.70 2.71
C ILE A 258 -11.07 -0.54 2.16
N TRP A 259 -11.89 0.08 3.02
CA TRP A 259 -12.68 1.25 2.65
C TRP A 259 -11.78 2.41 2.17
N LEU A 260 -10.77 2.75 2.97
CA LEU A 260 -9.83 3.83 2.65
C LEU A 260 -9.09 3.56 1.35
N GLY A 261 -8.64 2.33 1.11
CA GLY A 261 -7.99 1.97 -0.15
C GLY A 261 -8.91 2.04 -1.36
N ALA A 262 -10.18 1.61 -1.22
CA ALA A 262 -11.18 1.70 -2.29
C ALA A 262 -11.54 3.16 -2.61
N ASP A 263 -11.68 4.00 -1.59
CA ASP A 263 -11.96 5.42 -1.76
C ASP A 263 -10.75 6.18 -2.35
N GLU A 264 -9.52 5.88 -1.89
CA GLU A 264 -8.29 6.43 -2.48
C GLU A 264 -8.18 6.03 -3.96
N ASN A 265 -8.39 4.75 -4.31
CA ASN A 265 -8.38 4.31 -5.71
C ASN A 265 -9.45 5.02 -6.56
N ARG A 266 -10.66 5.25 -6.01
CA ARG A 266 -11.73 5.98 -6.68
C ARG A 266 -11.34 7.42 -6.97
N ASN A 267 -10.77 8.11 -5.97
CA ASN A 267 -10.38 9.52 -6.07
C ASN A 267 -9.18 9.72 -7.00
N GLU A 268 -8.19 8.86 -6.91
CA GLU A 268 -6.96 8.91 -7.73
C GLU A 268 -7.16 8.29 -9.14
N GLY A 269 -8.20 7.49 -9.32
CA GLY A 269 -8.50 6.87 -10.62
C GLY A 269 -7.47 5.86 -11.10
N TRP A 270 -6.74 5.19 -10.20
CA TRP A 270 -5.69 4.26 -10.59
C TRP A 270 -6.20 3.12 -11.45
N VAL A 271 -7.28 2.45 -11.01
CA VAL A 271 -7.91 1.36 -11.77
C VAL A 271 -9.42 1.36 -11.60
N PRO A 272 -10.20 0.83 -12.59
CA PRO A 272 -11.60 0.52 -12.40
C PRO A 272 -11.77 -0.43 -11.21
N ALA A 273 -12.84 -0.24 -10.45
CA ALA A 273 -13.13 -1.10 -9.31
C ALA A 273 -14.61 -1.53 -9.31
N LEU A 274 -14.83 -2.79 -8.98
CA LEU A 274 -16.13 -3.38 -8.75
C LEU A 274 -16.29 -3.74 -7.28
N VAL A 275 -17.53 -3.77 -6.82
CA VAL A 275 -17.87 -4.17 -5.46
C VAL A 275 -18.82 -5.35 -5.48
N ARG A 276 -18.53 -6.38 -4.68
CA ARG A 276 -19.38 -7.56 -4.58
C ARG A 276 -20.75 -7.19 -4.01
N THR A 277 -21.77 -7.70 -4.69
CA THR A 277 -23.18 -7.55 -4.30
C THR A 277 -23.83 -8.91 -4.09
N ASP A 278 -24.68 -9.00 -3.08
CA ASP A 278 -25.54 -10.14 -2.74
C ASP A 278 -26.81 -9.62 -2.08
N ASP A 279 -27.75 -10.53 -1.77
CA ASP A 279 -29.00 -10.19 -1.06
C ASP A 279 -28.76 -9.53 0.30
N VAL A 280 -27.66 -9.89 0.97
CA VAL A 280 -27.21 -9.28 2.23
C VAL A 280 -25.83 -8.69 2.01
N MET A 281 -25.75 -7.38 2.01
CA MET A 281 -24.50 -6.65 1.77
C MET A 281 -23.98 -5.97 3.03
N PRO A 282 -22.64 -5.97 3.25
CA PRO A 282 -22.01 -5.09 4.23
C PRO A 282 -22.29 -3.61 3.92
N SER A 283 -22.42 -2.80 4.94
CA SER A 283 -22.72 -1.36 4.81
C SER A 283 -21.71 -0.61 3.92
N GLY A 284 -20.44 -1.00 3.96
CA GLY A 284 -19.41 -0.41 3.11
C GLY A 284 -19.60 -0.76 1.63
N ASN A 285 -19.99 -2.00 1.30
CA ASN A 285 -20.27 -2.38 -0.08
C ASN A 285 -21.43 -1.55 -0.65
N LEU A 286 -22.52 -1.39 0.10
CA LEU A 286 -23.64 -0.54 -0.28
C LEU A 286 -23.22 0.92 -0.50
N ALA A 287 -22.41 1.46 0.39
CA ALA A 287 -21.90 2.82 0.25
C ALA A 287 -21.01 3.00 -0.99
N LEU A 288 -20.15 2.00 -1.32
CA LEU A 288 -19.33 2.05 -2.53
C LEU A 288 -20.17 2.01 -3.81
N LEU A 289 -21.29 1.28 -3.83
CA LEU A 289 -22.25 1.33 -4.93
C LEU A 289 -22.86 2.72 -5.10
N HIS A 290 -23.27 3.36 -3.99
CA HIS A 290 -23.79 4.73 -4.01
C HIS A 290 -22.73 5.75 -4.47
N LEU A 291 -21.43 5.47 -4.25
CA LEU A 291 -20.33 6.25 -4.78
C LEU A 291 -19.99 5.94 -6.25
N GLY A 292 -20.80 5.09 -6.92
CA GLY A 292 -20.72 4.81 -8.35
C GLY A 292 -19.77 3.68 -8.73
N LEU A 293 -19.33 2.83 -7.79
CA LEU A 293 -18.63 1.59 -8.18
C LEU A 293 -19.61 0.61 -8.84
N ALA A 294 -19.13 -0.11 -9.84
CA ALA A 294 -19.96 -1.10 -10.53
C ALA A 294 -20.16 -2.37 -9.66
N PRO A 295 -21.35 -2.98 -9.69
CA PRO A 295 -21.58 -4.22 -8.98
C PRO A 295 -20.94 -5.42 -9.69
N ILE A 296 -20.61 -6.44 -8.90
CA ILE A 296 -20.28 -7.79 -9.36
C ILE A 296 -20.93 -8.81 -8.44
N THR A 297 -21.64 -9.77 -9.01
CA THR A 297 -22.30 -10.83 -8.28
C THR A 297 -21.55 -12.15 -8.39
N ARG A 298 -21.87 -13.10 -7.51
CA ARG A 298 -21.37 -14.47 -7.63
C ARG A 298 -21.84 -15.11 -8.94
N GLN A 299 -23.06 -14.77 -9.40
CA GLN A 299 -23.61 -15.30 -10.63
C GLN A 299 -22.84 -14.78 -11.84
N ASP A 300 -22.48 -13.49 -11.88
CA ASP A 300 -21.62 -12.94 -12.94
C ASP A 300 -20.33 -13.75 -13.10
N VAL A 301 -19.65 -14.07 -11.96
CA VAL A 301 -18.40 -14.86 -11.98
C VAL A 301 -18.64 -16.31 -12.42
N LYS A 302 -19.81 -16.90 -12.15
CA LYS A 302 -20.14 -18.26 -12.57
C LYS A 302 -20.45 -18.35 -14.06
N ASP A 303 -21.27 -17.44 -14.55
CA ASP A 303 -21.93 -17.55 -15.86
C ASP A 303 -21.10 -16.91 -16.98
N CYS A 304 -20.17 -15.96 -16.68
CA CYS A 304 -19.36 -15.41 -17.73
C CYS A 304 -18.51 -16.49 -18.42
N ALA A 305 -18.48 -16.47 -19.74
CA ALA A 305 -17.66 -17.41 -20.52
C ALA A 305 -16.17 -17.24 -20.18
N SER A 306 -15.72 -16.00 -20.05
CA SER A 306 -14.38 -15.62 -19.64
C SER A 306 -14.44 -14.52 -18.59
N VAL A 307 -13.80 -14.74 -17.45
CA VAL A 307 -13.65 -13.73 -16.40
C VAL A 307 -12.77 -12.57 -16.90
N ARG A 308 -11.77 -12.88 -17.71
CA ARG A 308 -10.92 -11.86 -18.34
C ARG A 308 -11.73 -10.90 -19.19
N ASP A 309 -12.55 -11.44 -20.11
CA ASP A 309 -13.35 -10.62 -21.03
C ASP A 309 -14.42 -9.84 -20.28
N PHE A 310 -15.03 -10.44 -19.26
CA PHE A 310 -15.97 -9.76 -18.39
C PHE A 310 -15.34 -8.51 -17.76
N PHE A 311 -14.14 -8.62 -17.20
CA PHE A 311 -13.44 -7.49 -16.58
C PHE A 311 -12.99 -6.45 -17.61
N VAL A 312 -12.50 -6.86 -18.78
CA VAL A 312 -12.13 -5.94 -19.86
C VAL A 312 -13.34 -5.11 -20.30
N GLN A 313 -14.49 -5.74 -20.51
CA GLN A 313 -15.72 -5.04 -20.89
C GLN A 313 -16.18 -4.06 -19.80
N ARG A 314 -16.11 -4.44 -18.52
CA ARG A 314 -16.46 -3.55 -17.40
C ARG A 314 -15.51 -2.35 -17.28
N ALA A 315 -14.22 -2.56 -17.52
CA ALA A 315 -13.23 -1.48 -17.54
C ALA A 315 -13.49 -0.51 -18.69
N LEU A 316 -13.79 -1.00 -19.89
CA LEU A 316 -14.06 -0.18 -21.06
C LEU A 316 -15.39 0.58 -20.98
N ALA A 317 -16.44 -0.02 -20.41
CA ALA A 317 -17.74 0.63 -20.22
C ALA A 317 -17.61 1.89 -19.36
N ARG A 318 -16.76 1.86 -18.32
CA ARG A 318 -16.49 3.03 -17.46
C ARG A 318 -15.70 4.13 -18.20
N GLY A 319 -14.81 3.76 -19.13
CA GLY A 319 -14.08 4.71 -19.97
C GLY A 319 -14.99 5.51 -20.92
N ARG A 320 -16.06 4.88 -21.40
CA ARG A 320 -17.07 5.55 -22.27
C ARG A 320 -18.00 6.46 -21.46
N GLY A 321 -18.48 6.04 -20.30
CA GLY A 321 -19.30 6.88 -19.42
C GLY A 321 -18.56 8.13 -18.91
N ALA A 322 -17.25 8.02 -18.65
CA ALA A 322 -16.41 9.17 -18.26
C ALA A 322 -16.09 10.10 -19.43
N ALA A 323 -16.20 9.64 -20.68
CA ALA A 323 -16.04 10.49 -21.88
C ALA A 323 -17.33 11.26 -22.19
N ASP A 324 -18.51 10.65 -22.01
CA ASP A 324 -19.81 11.31 -22.22
C ASP A 324 -20.10 12.39 -21.17
N ASP A 325 -19.64 12.20 -19.92
CA ASP A 325 -19.79 13.21 -18.86
C ASP A 325 -18.79 14.39 -19.00
N ARG A 326 -17.75 14.23 -19.85
CA ARG A 326 -16.80 15.31 -20.21
C ARG A 326 -17.22 16.10 -21.46
N SER A 327 -18.32 15.76 -22.09
CA SER A 327 -18.82 16.46 -23.28
C SER A 327 -19.69 17.68 -22.97
N ALA A 328 -19.92 18.06 -21.74
CA ALA A 328 -20.35 19.42 -21.38
C ALA A 328 -19.14 20.36 -21.56
N PRO A 329 -19.26 21.48 -22.32
CA PRO A 329 -18.15 22.36 -22.58
C PRO A 329 -17.75 23.09 -21.29
N ALA A 330 -16.83 22.50 -20.53
CA ALA A 330 -16.09 23.24 -19.53
C ALA A 330 -15.11 24.15 -20.27
N ALA A 331 -15.34 25.44 -20.18
CA ALA A 331 -14.45 26.46 -20.72
C ALA A 331 -13.01 26.15 -20.31
N ARG A 332 -12.12 26.06 -21.30
CA ARG A 332 -10.68 25.96 -21.10
C ARG A 332 -10.23 27.10 -20.18
N PRO A 333 -9.63 26.84 -19.01
CA PRO A 333 -8.90 27.88 -18.32
C PRO A 333 -7.62 28.15 -19.09
N ALA A 334 -7.43 29.39 -19.48
CA ALA A 334 -6.20 29.91 -20.05
C ALA A 334 -5.09 29.96 -18.99
N GLY A 335 -3.88 29.47 -19.36
CA GLY A 335 -2.64 29.76 -18.66
C GLY A 335 -2.38 29.05 -17.33
N PRO A 336 -1.12 28.93 -16.92
CA PRO A 336 -0.77 28.36 -15.63
C PRO A 336 -1.20 29.30 -14.51
N HIS A 337 -2.38 29.05 -13.94
CA HIS A 337 -2.70 29.62 -12.64
C HIS A 337 -1.77 29.01 -11.60
N PRO A 338 -1.22 29.80 -10.68
CA PRO A 338 -0.57 29.26 -9.50
C PRO A 338 -1.61 28.38 -8.81
N LEU A 339 -1.27 27.11 -8.62
CA LEU A 339 -2.06 26.19 -7.83
C LEU A 339 -2.38 26.87 -6.49
N PRO A 340 -3.64 26.92 -6.06
CA PRO A 340 -3.92 27.29 -4.69
C PRO A 340 -3.08 26.39 -3.79
N PRO A 341 -2.61 26.86 -2.63
CA PRO A 341 -1.86 26.02 -1.73
C PRO A 341 -2.75 24.81 -1.46
N THR A 342 -2.36 23.68 -2.07
CA THR A 342 -2.95 22.41 -1.72
C THR A 342 -2.69 22.27 -0.25
N ALA A 343 -3.73 22.50 0.54
CA ALA A 343 -3.82 21.90 1.84
C ALA A 343 -3.54 20.42 1.57
N THR A 344 -2.30 19.99 1.80
CA THR A 344 -1.95 18.60 2.00
C THR A 344 -2.82 18.19 3.17
N ALA A 345 -3.97 17.63 2.87
CA ALA A 345 -4.68 16.81 3.83
C ALA A 345 -3.72 15.66 4.10
N SER A 346 -2.78 15.91 4.99
CA SER A 346 -2.00 14.86 5.61
C SER A 346 -3.07 13.95 6.19
N PHE A 347 -3.15 12.72 5.68
CA PHE A 347 -4.05 11.73 6.25
C PHE A 347 -3.69 11.62 7.74
N ASP A 348 -4.48 12.27 8.56
CA ASP A 348 -4.30 12.31 9.99
C ASP A 348 -4.98 11.06 10.58
N LEU A 349 -4.17 10.00 10.75
CA LEU A 349 -4.59 8.77 11.43
C LEU A 349 -5.25 9.06 12.79
N TYR A 350 -4.81 10.12 13.45
CA TYR A 350 -5.38 10.55 14.70
C TYR A 350 -6.81 11.12 14.49
N ALA A 351 -7.05 11.87 13.44
CA ALA A 351 -8.41 12.37 13.13
C ALA A 351 -9.39 11.21 12.87
N VAL A 352 -8.95 10.16 12.17
CA VAL A 352 -9.74 8.94 11.97
C VAL A 352 -9.99 8.22 13.29
N PHE A 353 -8.94 8.06 14.10
CA PHE A 353 -9.07 7.48 15.43
C PHE A 353 -10.07 8.25 16.28
N VAL A 354 -10.03 9.58 16.31
CA VAL A 354 -10.95 10.43 17.08
C VAL A 354 -12.39 10.28 16.60
N ALA A 355 -12.62 10.24 15.29
CA ALA A 355 -13.97 10.05 14.75
C ALA A 355 -14.57 8.70 15.17
N GLU A 356 -13.79 7.63 15.11
CA GLU A 356 -14.23 6.30 15.54
C GLU A 356 -14.32 6.17 17.06
N LEU A 357 -13.39 6.80 17.81
CA LEU A 357 -13.42 6.83 19.26
C LEU A 357 -14.73 7.49 19.76
N ARG A 358 -15.17 8.58 19.15
CA ARG A 358 -16.45 9.20 19.49
C ARG A 358 -17.64 8.25 19.31
N ARG A 359 -17.66 7.48 18.23
CA ARG A 359 -18.71 6.49 17.96
C ARG A 359 -18.68 5.36 18.98
N PHE A 360 -17.50 4.84 19.26
CA PHE A 360 -17.33 3.76 20.24
C PHE A 360 -17.69 4.25 21.65
N ALA A 361 -17.22 5.43 22.04
CA ALA A 361 -17.51 6.05 23.33
C ALA A 361 -18.98 6.50 23.51
N ALA A 362 -19.75 6.58 22.43
CA ALA A 362 -21.19 6.82 22.49
C ALA A 362 -21.98 5.61 23.00
N THR A 363 -21.41 4.40 22.94
CA THR A 363 -22.04 3.16 23.46
C THR A 363 -21.90 3.01 24.97
N GLY A 364 -21.03 3.80 25.61
CA GLY A 364 -20.76 3.79 27.04
C GLY A 364 -19.32 4.22 27.37
N PRO A 365 -18.97 4.28 28.65
CA PRO A 365 -17.58 4.52 29.04
C PRO A 365 -16.71 3.29 28.77
N HIS A 366 -15.53 3.50 28.17
CA HIS A 366 -14.58 2.44 27.84
C HIS A 366 -13.20 2.75 28.40
N SER A 367 -12.55 1.73 28.96
CA SER A 367 -11.16 1.79 29.41
C SER A 367 -10.17 1.87 28.24
N ASP A 368 -8.96 2.36 28.49
CA ASP A 368 -7.88 2.37 27.49
C ASP A 368 -7.59 0.96 26.91
N ALA A 369 -7.74 -0.08 27.74
CA ALA A 369 -7.52 -1.46 27.30
C ALA A 369 -8.62 -1.94 26.34
N GLU A 370 -9.89 -1.60 26.60
CA GLU A 370 -11.00 -1.91 25.69
C GLU A 370 -10.88 -1.12 24.39
N ILE A 371 -10.49 0.15 24.46
CA ILE A 371 -10.22 0.98 23.29
C ILE A 371 -9.05 0.39 22.48
N ALA A 372 -7.95 0.02 23.13
CA ALA A 372 -6.81 -0.61 22.48
C ALA A 372 -7.20 -1.91 21.76
N ALA A 373 -7.98 -2.77 22.43
CA ALA A 373 -8.47 -4.01 21.87
C ALA A 373 -9.43 -3.78 20.69
N HIS A 374 -10.36 -2.82 20.82
CA HIS A 374 -11.33 -2.50 19.77
C HIS A 374 -10.65 -1.99 18.49
N PHE A 375 -9.64 -1.13 18.62
CA PHE A 375 -8.92 -0.54 17.49
C PHE A 375 -7.71 -1.37 17.03
N GLY A 376 -7.34 -2.44 17.76
CA GLY A 376 -6.14 -3.22 17.48
C GLY A 376 -4.85 -2.39 17.59
N LEU A 377 -4.82 -1.45 18.54
CA LEU A 377 -3.70 -0.56 18.79
C LEU A 377 -2.86 -1.03 19.98
N ASP A 378 -1.60 -0.60 20.00
CA ASP A 378 -0.77 -0.71 21.19
C ASP A 378 -1.34 0.15 22.34
N ILE A 379 -1.28 -0.35 23.59
CA ILE A 379 -1.85 0.33 24.75
C ILE A 379 -1.23 1.70 25.02
N GLU A 380 0.08 1.84 24.82
CA GLU A 380 0.80 3.11 25.00
C GLU A 380 0.41 4.13 23.93
N GLN A 381 0.24 3.67 22.69
CA GLN A 381 -0.26 4.49 21.59
C GLN A 381 -1.70 4.94 21.84
N THR A 382 -2.54 4.02 22.34
CA THR A 382 -3.94 4.31 22.69
C THR A 382 -4.02 5.37 23.78
N ARG A 383 -3.28 5.22 24.87
CA ARG A 383 -3.24 6.21 25.97
C ARG A 383 -2.84 7.60 25.48
N ARG A 384 -1.81 7.69 24.64
CA ARG A 384 -1.39 8.99 24.08
C ARG A 384 -2.47 9.65 23.24
N TRP A 385 -3.14 8.86 22.42
CA TRP A 385 -4.19 9.40 21.55
C TRP A 385 -5.49 9.71 22.29
N VAL A 386 -5.85 8.89 23.25
CA VAL A 386 -7.00 9.16 24.16
C VAL A 386 -6.75 10.42 24.98
N SER A 387 -5.59 10.57 25.61
CA SER A 387 -5.24 11.76 26.37
C SER A 387 -5.29 13.02 25.51
N ARG A 388 -4.84 12.94 24.28
CA ARG A 388 -4.93 14.04 23.32
C ARG A 388 -6.37 14.34 22.93
N ALA A 389 -7.19 13.32 22.66
CA ALA A 389 -8.60 13.47 22.31
C ALA A 389 -9.43 14.10 23.46
N VAL A 390 -9.09 13.77 24.70
CA VAL A 390 -9.67 14.41 25.89
C VAL A 390 -9.24 15.87 25.99
N ALA A 391 -7.95 16.16 25.80
CA ALA A 391 -7.43 17.54 25.83
C ALA A 391 -8.02 18.43 24.73
N GLU A 392 -8.35 17.87 23.56
CA GLU A 392 -9.02 18.54 22.44
C GLU A 392 -10.55 18.61 22.59
N GLY A 393 -11.11 18.07 23.68
CA GLY A 393 -12.57 18.05 23.92
C GLY A 393 -13.35 17.13 22.98
N ALA A 394 -12.67 16.20 22.34
CA ALA A 394 -13.29 15.26 21.41
C ALA A 394 -14.08 14.16 22.13
N VAL A 395 -13.66 13.80 23.34
CA VAL A 395 -14.28 12.85 24.27
C VAL A 395 -14.01 13.30 25.69
N HIS A 396 -14.74 12.74 26.68
CA HIS A 396 -14.59 13.08 28.08
C HIS A 396 -14.05 11.90 28.89
N ALA A 397 -13.07 12.17 29.76
CA ALA A 397 -12.60 11.20 30.74
C ALA A 397 -13.58 11.11 31.90
N THR A 398 -13.91 9.91 32.33
CA THR A 398 -14.73 9.58 33.49
C THR A 398 -14.01 8.61 34.40
N ALA A 399 -14.49 8.39 35.63
CA ALA A 399 -13.91 7.37 36.52
C ALA A 399 -14.00 5.94 35.97
N ALA A 400 -14.94 5.67 35.05
CA ALA A 400 -15.14 4.36 34.43
C ALA A 400 -14.47 4.23 33.04
N GLY A 401 -13.78 5.27 32.56
CA GLY A 401 -13.13 5.29 31.24
C GLY A 401 -13.51 6.51 30.41
N VAL A 402 -13.38 6.42 29.09
CA VAL A 402 -13.65 7.50 28.13
C VAL A 402 -15.06 7.38 27.58
N ARG A 403 -15.78 8.50 27.50
CA ARG A 403 -17.15 8.61 26.97
C ARG A 403 -17.24 9.73 25.92
N ALA A 404 -18.16 9.58 24.97
CA ALA A 404 -18.53 10.69 24.07
C ALA A 404 -19.14 11.85 24.83
N GLY A 405 -18.88 13.08 24.40
CA GLY A 405 -19.44 14.28 24.95
C GLY A 405 -20.87 14.54 24.45
#